data_c0dbe301142d873ec219d65d38da193c
#
_entry.id   c0dbe301142d873ec219d65d38da193c
#
_cell.length_a   1.000
_cell.length_b   1.000
_cell.length_c   1.000
_cell.angle_alpha   90.00
_cell.angle_beta   90.00
_cell.angle_gamma   90.00
#
_symmetry.space_group_name_H-M   'P 1'
#
loop_
_entity.id
_entity.type
_entity.pdbx_description
1 polymer ?
#
loop_
_entity_poly.entity_id
_entity_poly.type
_entity_poly.pdbx_seq_one_letter_code
_entity_poly.pdbx_strand_id
1 'polypeptide(L)'
;MDIATLAGMLGAFGLILWSMLQGGTVGAYLNVPGIAIVLGGSIMVVLLRSSLEEFANAIKVAGKAFGKGLEKPDELISQMVEFATIARKDGMIALEGQEINNQFLEKAIGMLVDGVEEDVVTKTLNQDIDSMRLRHKQGAAVFSSWGEVAPAMGMIGTLIGLIQMLGNMDDPKSIGPAMAVALLTTMYGAIIANVFCIPISQKLTNRSEIEAANCALIVEGILFIQKGGNARILTDLLISFVPPKERKRLVAA
;
A
#
# COMPACT_ATOMS: atom_id res chain seq x y z
N MET A 1 -2.27 6.30 -12.26
CA MET A 1 -3.02 5.12 -11.79
C MET A 1 -2.24 3.88 -12.18
N ASP A 2 -2.12 2.92 -11.27
CA ASP A 2 -1.49 1.63 -11.59
C ASP A 2 -2.50 0.77 -12.36
N ILE A 3 -2.36 0.78 -13.69
CA ILE A 3 -3.27 0.09 -14.62
C ILE A 3 -3.32 -1.42 -14.33
N ALA A 4 -2.19 -2.01 -13.93
CA ALA A 4 -2.11 -3.43 -13.62
C ALA A 4 -2.98 -3.81 -12.40
N THR A 5 -2.97 -2.97 -11.36
CA THR A 5 -3.78 -3.20 -10.16
C THR A 5 -5.27 -3.10 -10.45
N LEU A 6 -5.67 -2.07 -11.22
CA LEU A 6 -7.06 -1.88 -11.60
C LEU A 6 -7.55 -3.01 -12.52
N ALA A 7 -6.77 -3.34 -13.54
CA ALA A 7 -7.09 -4.41 -14.49
C ALA A 7 -7.15 -5.78 -13.80
N GLY A 8 -6.21 -6.06 -12.87
CA GLY A 8 -6.20 -7.30 -12.10
C GLY A 8 -7.43 -7.45 -11.22
N MET A 9 -7.80 -6.40 -10.47
CA MET A 9 -8.95 -6.44 -9.57
C MET A 9 -10.28 -6.51 -10.35
N LEU A 10 -10.43 -5.69 -11.40
CA LEU A 10 -11.63 -5.72 -12.26
C LEU A 10 -11.72 -7.02 -13.04
N GLY A 11 -10.60 -7.57 -13.51
CA GLY A 11 -10.54 -8.85 -14.19
C GLY A 11 -10.94 -10.01 -13.29
N ALA A 12 -10.37 -10.10 -12.08
CA ALA A 12 -10.72 -11.14 -11.11
C ALA A 12 -12.20 -11.08 -10.72
N PHE A 13 -12.71 -9.89 -10.40
CA PHE A 13 -14.11 -9.69 -10.04
C PHE A 13 -15.04 -9.97 -11.24
N GLY A 14 -14.66 -9.51 -12.44
CA GLY A 14 -15.40 -9.75 -13.68
C GLY A 14 -15.53 -11.24 -14.04
N LEU A 15 -14.44 -12.02 -13.87
CA LEU A 15 -14.47 -13.48 -14.10
C LEU A 15 -15.35 -14.20 -13.09
N ILE A 16 -15.32 -13.79 -11.80
CA ILE A 16 -16.21 -14.34 -10.77
C ILE A 16 -17.66 -14.03 -11.13
N LEU A 17 -18.00 -12.80 -11.45
CA LEU A 17 -19.35 -12.40 -11.86
C LEU A 17 -19.80 -13.13 -13.13
N TRP A 18 -18.93 -13.23 -14.12
CA TRP A 18 -19.24 -13.99 -15.35
C TRP A 18 -19.57 -15.45 -15.04
N SER A 19 -18.79 -16.10 -14.18
CA SER A 19 -19.07 -17.48 -13.74
C SER A 19 -20.41 -17.61 -13.02
N MET A 20 -20.76 -16.63 -12.17
CA MET A 20 -22.07 -16.61 -11.48
C MET A 20 -23.24 -16.47 -12.46
N LEU A 21 -23.08 -15.64 -13.52
CA LEU A 21 -24.10 -15.45 -14.54
C LEU A 21 -24.38 -16.71 -15.37
N GLN A 22 -23.35 -17.54 -15.59
CA GLN A 22 -23.52 -18.83 -16.28
C GLN A 22 -24.32 -19.84 -15.45
N GLY A 23 -24.28 -19.74 -14.12
CA GLY A 23 -25.00 -20.64 -13.20
C GLY A 23 -26.46 -20.25 -12.93
N GLY A 24 -26.95 -19.13 -13.48
CA GLY A 24 -28.34 -18.67 -13.29
C GLY A 24 -28.46 -17.19 -12.93
N THR A 25 -29.37 -16.86 -12.01
CA THR A 25 -29.60 -15.48 -11.59
C THR A 25 -28.61 -15.08 -10.49
N VAL A 26 -28.01 -13.90 -10.61
CA VAL A 26 -27.09 -13.31 -9.60
C VAL A 26 -27.77 -13.24 -8.21
N GLY A 27 -29.09 -13.12 -8.17
CA GLY A 27 -29.85 -13.11 -6.92
C GLY A 27 -29.66 -14.36 -6.07
N ALA A 28 -29.38 -15.53 -6.67
CA ALA A 28 -29.11 -16.77 -5.95
C ALA A 28 -27.80 -16.71 -5.11
N TYR A 29 -26.88 -15.81 -5.47
CA TYR A 29 -25.63 -15.60 -4.76
C TYR A 29 -25.71 -14.46 -3.73
N LEU A 30 -26.88 -13.86 -3.52
CA LEU A 30 -27.10 -12.83 -2.51
C LEU A 30 -27.85 -13.42 -1.32
N ASN A 31 -27.14 -13.55 -0.20
CA ASN A 31 -27.70 -14.03 1.06
C ASN A 31 -27.44 -13.01 2.17
N VAL A 32 -28.48 -12.32 2.60
CA VAL A 32 -28.37 -11.23 3.59
C VAL A 32 -27.80 -11.71 4.93
N PRO A 33 -28.25 -12.82 5.54
CA PRO A 33 -27.63 -13.37 6.73
C PRO A 33 -26.15 -13.70 6.54
N GLY A 34 -25.77 -14.29 5.42
CA GLY A 34 -24.39 -14.61 5.09
C GLY A 34 -23.50 -13.37 4.97
N ILE A 35 -24.00 -12.33 4.30
CA ILE A 35 -23.29 -11.02 4.19
C ILE A 35 -23.13 -10.39 5.58
N ALA A 36 -24.15 -10.40 6.41
CA ALA A 36 -24.09 -9.86 7.76
C ALA A 36 -23.04 -10.57 8.63
N ILE A 37 -22.96 -11.90 8.56
CA ILE A 37 -21.97 -12.69 9.30
C ILE A 37 -20.56 -12.37 8.79
N VAL A 38 -20.32 -12.43 7.48
CA VAL A 38 -18.97 -12.35 6.94
C VAL A 38 -18.48 -10.90 6.89
N LEU A 39 -19.21 -9.99 6.23
CA LEU A 39 -18.80 -8.60 6.11
C LEU A 39 -18.96 -7.87 7.44
N GLY A 40 -20.13 -7.92 8.05
CA GLY A 40 -20.39 -7.24 9.33
C GLY A 40 -19.51 -7.82 10.45
N GLY A 41 -19.50 -9.15 10.61
CA GLY A 41 -18.71 -9.82 11.63
C GLY A 41 -17.21 -9.58 11.47
N SER A 42 -16.67 -9.67 10.26
CA SER A 42 -15.23 -9.42 10.03
C SER A 42 -14.84 -7.98 10.31
N ILE A 43 -15.66 -6.98 9.94
CA ILE A 43 -15.43 -5.57 10.28
C ILE A 43 -15.38 -5.39 11.79
N MET A 44 -16.34 -5.96 12.53
CA MET A 44 -16.38 -5.85 14.00
C MET A 44 -15.15 -6.49 14.65
N VAL A 45 -14.69 -7.65 14.16
CA VAL A 45 -13.46 -8.27 14.68
C VAL A 45 -12.22 -7.45 14.36
N VAL A 46 -12.13 -6.85 13.18
CA VAL A 46 -11.03 -5.94 12.84
C VAL A 46 -11.05 -4.70 13.75
N LEU A 47 -12.21 -4.14 14.04
CA LEU A 47 -12.36 -3.02 14.98
C LEU A 47 -11.98 -3.40 16.42
N LEU A 48 -12.10 -4.67 16.82
CA LEU A 48 -11.58 -5.15 18.11
C LEU A 48 -10.04 -5.19 18.15
N ARG A 49 -9.39 -5.33 16.99
CA ARG A 49 -7.91 -5.40 16.87
C ARG A 49 -7.26 -4.05 16.59
N SER A 50 -8.04 -3.06 16.15
CA SER A 50 -7.56 -1.73 15.74
C SER A 50 -8.40 -0.64 16.40
N SER A 51 -7.84 0.55 16.55
CA SER A 51 -8.64 1.71 16.95
C SER A 51 -9.56 2.17 15.81
N LEU A 52 -10.66 2.86 16.15
CA LEU A 52 -11.57 3.45 15.14
C LEU A 52 -10.83 4.42 14.21
N GLU A 53 -9.86 5.14 14.75
CA GLU A 53 -9.03 6.09 14.01
C GLU A 53 -8.11 5.36 13.01
N GLU A 54 -7.45 4.29 13.42
CA GLU A 54 -6.61 3.46 12.55
C GLU A 54 -7.42 2.84 11.41
N PHE A 55 -8.61 2.32 11.72
CA PHE A 55 -9.51 1.75 10.71
C PHE A 55 -9.98 2.80 9.70
N ALA A 56 -10.42 3.97 10.15
CA ALA A 56 -10.84 5.06 9.27
C ALA A 56 -9.69 5.58 8.40
N ASN A 57 -8.50 5.71 8.98
CA ASN A 57 -7.30 6.12 8.24
C ASN A 57 -6.87 5.06 7.22
N ALA A 58 -6.95 3.78 7.54
CA ALA A 58 -6.65 2.70 6.61
C ALA A 58 -7.56 2.76 5.37
N ILE A 59 -8.87 2.98 5.54
CA ILE A 59 -9.81 3.13 4.41
C ILE A 59 -9.43 4.34 3.54
N LYS A 60 -9.07 5.49 4.12
CA LYS A 60 -8.61 6.66 3.36
C LYS A 60 -7.32 6.37 2.60
N VAL A 61 -6.40 5.64 3.21
CA VAL A 61 -5.11 5.27 2.61
C VAL A 61 -5.26 4.19 1.53
N ALA A 62 -6.30 3.34 1.60
CA ALA A 62 -6.57 2.36 0.55
C ALA A 62 -6.70 3.00 -0.84
N GLY A 63 -7.26 4.21 -0.93
CA GLY A 63 -7.30 4.98 -2.17
C GLY A 63 -5.91 5.27 -2.77
N LYS A 64 -4.88 5.38 -1.93
CA LYS A 64 -3.49 5.57 -2.38
C LYS A 64 -2.92 4.33 -3.07
N ALA A 65 -3.42 3.12 -2.76
CA ALA A 65 -3.02 1.91 -3.48
C ALA A 65 -3.31 1.99 -4.99
N PHE A 66 -4.33 2.76 -5.36
CA PHE A 66 -4.76 3.01 -6.74
C PHE A 66 -4.29 4.36 -7.30
N GLY A 67 -3.60 5.18 -6.49
CA GLY A 67 -3.13 6.52 -6.85
C GLY A 67 -2.03 6.54 -7.91
N LYS A 68 -1.55 7.76 -8.23
CA LYS A 68 -0.38 7.96 -9.11
C LYS A 68 0.82 7.18 -8.59
N GLY A 69 1.71 6.74 -9.49
CA GLY A 69 2.99 6.15 -9.15
C GLY A 69 3.82 7.07 -8.24
N LEU A 70 4.73 6.49 -7.48
CA LEU A 70 5.75 7.24 -6.75
C LEU A 70 6.74 7.85 -7.75
N GLU A 71 7.45 8.88 -7.32
CA GLU A 71 8.56 9.44 -8.09
C GLU A 71 9.58 8.35 -8.44
N LYS A 72 10.10 8.43 -9.63
CA LYS A 72 11.08 7.44 -10.07
C LYS A 72 12.47 7.82 -9.54
N PRO A 73 13.28 6.83 -9.15
CA PRO A 73 14.62 7.09 -8.66
C PRO A 73 15.50 7.85 -9.65
N ASP A 74 15.32 7.68 -10.97
CA ASP A 74 16.06 8.38 -12.00
C ASP A 74 15.76 9.89 -12.02
N GLU A 75 14.50 10.28 -11.81
CA GLU A 75 14.09 11.68 -11.70
C GLU A 75 14.71 12.34 -10.44
N LEU A 76 14.67 11.64 -9.31
CA LEU A 76 15.28 12.10 -8.06
C LEU A 76 16.81 12.25 -8.19
N ILE A 77 17.50 11.29 -8.81
CA ILE A 77 18.94 11.37 -9.03
C ILE A 77 19.29 12.58 -9.88
N SER A 78 18.53 12.82 -10.96
CA SER A 78 18.76 13.99 -11.83
C SER A 78 18.63 15.30 -11.07
N GLN A 79 17.61 15.44 -10.22
CA GLN A 79 17.43 16.62 -9.36
C GLN A 79 18.59 16.77 -8.34
N MET A 80 19.00 15.66 -7.71
CA MET A 80 20.11 15.69 -6.75
C MET A 80 21.43 16.10 -7.39
N VAL A 81 21.70 15.67 -8.63
CA VAL A 81 22.88 16.04 -9.41
C VAL A 81 22.85 17.53 -9.79
N GLU A 82 21.67 18.04 -10.16
CA GLU A 82 21.46 19.48 -10.40
C GLU A 82 21.73 20.28 -9.13
N PHE A 83 21.16 19.89 -8.00
CA PHE A 83 21.38 20.56 -6.71
C PHE A 83 22.84 20.50 -6.27
N ALA A 84 23.54 19.39 -6.48
CA ALA A 84 24.97 19.29 -6.22
C ALA A 84 25.79 20.30 -7.07
N THR A 85 25.37 20.50 -8.31
CA THR A 85 26.02 21.44 -9.22
C THR A 85 25.79 22.89 -8.78
N ILE A 86 24.56 23.26 -8.41
CA ILE A 86 24.18 24.57 -7.89
C ILE A 86 24.91 24.84 -6.57
N ALA A 87 24.82 23.92 -5.62
CA ALA A 87 25.45 24.07 -4.31
C ALA A 87 26.97 24.28 -4.41
N ARG A 88 27.62 23.60 -5.35
CA ARG A 88 29.07 23.74 -5.56
C ARG A 88 29.46 25.05 -6.22
N LYS A 89 28.62 25.58 -7.13
CA LYS A 89 28.91 26.80 -7.91
C LYS A 89 28.52 28.08 -7.17
N ASP A 90 27.30 28.07 -6.63
CA ASP A 90 26.63 29.27 -6.12
C ASP A 90 26.44 29.22 -4.58
N GLY A 91 26.85 28.11 -3.95
CA GLY A 91 26.73 27.89 -2.51
C GLY A 91 25.42 27.25 -2.11
N MET A 92 25.33 26.75 -0.85
CA MET A 92 24.17 26.05 -0.33
C MET A 92 22.89 26.90 -0.28
N ILE A 93 23.04 28.22 -0.05
CA ILE A 93 21.93 29.18 0.03
C ILE A 93 21.19 29.28 -1.32
N ALA A 94 21.86 29.05 -2.43
CA ALA A 94 21.24 29.08 -3.76
C ALA A 94 20.21 27.95 -3.99
N LEU A 95 20.15 26.95 -3.11
CA LEU A 95 19.16 25.86 -3.14
C LEU A 95 17.79 26.29 -2.61
N GLU A 96 17.70 27.35 -1.79
CA GLU A 96 16.45 27.83 -1.18
C GLU A 96 15.40 28.28 -2.22
N GLY A 97 15.84 28.76 -3.39
CA GLY A 97 14.95 29.24 -4.45
C GLY A 97 14.53 28.18 -5.48
N GLN A 98 14.90 26.92 -5.31
CA GLN A 98 14.60 25.86 -6.27
C GLN A 98 13.19 25.31 -6.10
N GLU A 99 12.55 24.97 -7.22
CA GLU A 99 11.22 24.35 -7.20
C GLU A 99 11.34 22.87 -6.85
N ILE A 100 10.82 22.47 -5.68
CA ILE A 100 10.91 21.10 -5.17
C ILE A 100 9.50 20.58 -4.92
N ASN A 101 9.11 19.54 -5.67
CA ASN A 101 7.79 18.92 -5.52
C ASN A 101 7.74 17.87 -4.39
N ASN A 102 8.89 17.37 -3.96
CA ASN A 102 9.00 16.33 -2.93
C ASN A 102 9.22 16.96 -1.56
N GLN A 103 8.22 16.82 -0.66
CA GLN A 103 8.26 17.39 0.69
C GLN A 103 9.43 16.91 1.55
N PHE A 104 9.85 15.64 1.37
CA PHE A 104 10.99 15.10 2.12
C PHE A 104 12.31 15.72 1.64
N LEU A 105 12.45 15.87 0.33
CA LEU A 105 13.61 16.53 -0.28
C LEU A 105 13.65 18.02 0.07
N GLU A 106 12.51 18.71 0.03
CA GLU A 106 12.39 20.11 0.45
C GLU A 106 12.85 20.32 1.89
N LYS A 107 12.37 19.46 2.83
CA LYS A 107 12.83 19.49 4.21
C LYS A 107 14.33 19.25 4.33
N ALA A 108 14.86 18.26 3.60
CA ALA A 108 16.28 17.92 3.64
C ALA A 108 17.17 19.07 3.12
N ILE A 109 16.75 19.75 2.05
CA ILE A 109 17.43 20.93 1.51
C ILE A 109 17.34 22.11 2.49
N GLY A 110 16.19 22.34 3.13
CA GLY A 110 16.05 23.37 4.15
C GLY A 110 17.08 23.20 5.28
N MET A 111 17.24 21.96 5.79
CA MET A 111 18.25 21.67 6.81
C MET A 111 19.69 21.95 6.31
N LEU A 112 19.94 21.70 5.02
CA LEU A 112 21.23 21.96 4.40
C LEU A 112 21.53 23.47 4.31
N VAL A 113 20.54 24.25 3.87
CA VAL A 113 20.62 25.73 3.75
C VAL A 113 20.79 26.38 5.12
N ASP A 114 20.09 25.86 6.15
CA ASP A 114 20.19 26.29 7.55
C ASP A 114 21.54 25.94 8.21
N GLY A 115 22.40 25.18 7.51
CA GLY A 115 23.72 24.79 8.01
C GLY A 115 23.67 23.80 9.19
N VAL A 116 22.65 22.96 9.24
CA VAL A 116 22.49 21.94 10.30
C VAL A 116 23.62 20.92 10.21
N GLU A 117 24.15 20.48 11.34
CA GLU A 117 25.24 19.49 11.41
C GLU A 117 24.83 18.14 10.79
N GLU A 118 25.77 17.47 10.12
CA GLU A 118 25.57 16.21 9.39
C GLU A 118 24.89 15.13 10.24
N ASP A 119 25.33 14.95 11.49
CA ASP A 119 24.78 13.96 12.40
C ASP A 119 23.31 14.23 12.74
N VAL A 120 22.94 15.51 12.89
CA VAL A 120 21.57 15.93 13.16
C VAL A 120 20.69 15.74 11.93
N VAL A 121 21.17 16.10 10.73
CA VAL A 121 20.48 15.86 9.45
C VAL A 121 20.20 14.36 9.28
N THR A 122 21.25 13.54 9.41
CA THR A 122 21.16 12.08 9.27
C THR A 122 20.16 11.48 10.24
N LYS A 123 20.23 11.84 11.51
CA LYS A 123 19.35 11.32 12.54
C LYS A 123 17.89 11.74 12.31
N THR A 124 17.66 13.01 11.97
CA THR A 124 16.31 13.55 11.78
C THR A 124 15.64 12.90 10.56
N LEU A 125 16.34 12.84 9.42
CA LEU A 125 15.78 12.28 8.21
C LEU A 125 15.53 10.76 8.33
N ASN A 126 16.43 10.01 8.97
CA ASN A 126 16.19 8.58 9.23
C ASN A 126 15.01 8.35 10.18
N GLN A 127 14.84 9.18 11.21
CA GLN A 127 13.68 9.11 12.10
C GLN A 127 12.37 9.41 11.35
N ASP A 128 12.37 10.33 10.39
CA ASP A 128 11.21 10.59 9.53
C ASP A 128 10.88 9.37 8.66
N ILE A 129 11.88 8.70 8.08
CA ILE A 129 11.70 7.46 7.29
C ILE A 129 11.09 6.37 8.16
N ASP A 130 11.62 6.14 9.36
CA ASP A 130 11.10 5.11 10.27
C ASP A 130 9.67 5.42 10.71
N SER A 131 9.37 6.67 11.02
CA SER A 131 8.03 7.13 11.38
C SER A 131 7.05 6.97 10.22
N MET A 132 7.46 7.26 9.00
CA MET A 132 6.68 7.05 7.78
C MET A 132 6.39 5.55 7.57
N ARG A 133 7.42 4.69 7.65
CA ARG A 133 7.27 3.24 7.54
C ARG A 133 6.30 2.68 8.58
N LEU A 134 6.39 3.15 9.83
CA LEU A 134 5.50 2.72 10.90
C LEU A 134 4.04 3.06 10.59
N ARG A 135 3.76 4.30 10.17
CA ARG A 135 2.40 4.72 9.78
C ARG A 135 1.86 3.90 8.60
N HIS A 136 2.68 3.66 7.59
CA HIS A 136 2.28 2.85 6.42
C HIS A 136 2.01 1.39 6.79
N LYS A 137 2.86 0.81 7.65
CA LYS A 137 2.70 -0.54 8.18
C LYS A 137 1.39 -0.68 8.96
N GLN A 138 1.04 0.28 9.82
CA GLN A 138 -0.22 0.30 10.55
C GLN A 138 -1.42 0.31 9.58
N GLY A 139 -1.40 1.17 8.56
CA GLY A 139 -2.45 1.21 7.55
C GLY A 139 -2.60 -0.09 6.75
N ALA A 140 -1.49 -0.72 6.35
CA ALA A 140 -1.49 -1.98 5.65
C ALA A 140 -1.94 -3.16 6.54
N ALA A 141 -1.60 -3.13 7.84
CA ALA A 141 -1.93 -4.17 8.81
C ALA A 141 -3.44 -4.33 9.03
N VAL A 142 -4.22 -3.26 8.94
CA VAL A 142 -5.69 -3.33 9.03
C VAL A 142 -6.24 -4.21 7.91
N PHE A 143 -5.78 -4.04 6.67
CA PHE A 143 -6.20 -4.86 5.54
C PHE A 143 -5.67 -6.29 5.63
N SER A 144 -4.45 -6.50 6.11
CA SER A 144 -3.92 -7.85 6.35
C SER A 144 -4.77 -8.58 7.38
N SER A 145 -5.07 -7.93 8.51
CA SER A 145 -5.94 -8.49 9.55
C SER A 145 -7.35 -8.81 9.03
N TRP A 146 -7.91 -7.93 8.19
CA TRP A 146 -9.22 -8.18 7.59
C TRP A 146 -9.17 -9.36 6.62
N GLY A 147 -8.10 -9.50 5.83
CA GLY A 147 -7.86 -10.64 4.96
C GLY A 147 -7.76 -11.98 5.70
N GLU A 148 -7.24 -11.97 6.93
CA GLU A 148 -7.19 -13.16 7.80
C GLU A 148 -8.56 -13.50 8.42
N VAL A 149 -9.28 -12.47 8.86
CA VAL A 149 -10.54 -12.62 9.60
C VAL A 149 -11.71 -12.99 8.69
N ALA A 150 -11.77 -12.41 7.48
CA ALA A 150 -12.93 -12.62 6.60
C ALA A 150 -13.18 -14.11 6.24
N PRO A 151 -12.17 -14.93 5.89
CA PRO A 151 -12.36 -16.37 5.68
C PRO A 151 -12.76 -17.12 6.96
N ALA A 152 -12.22 -16.70 8.12
CA ALA A 152 -12.59 -17.30 9.41
C ALA A 152 -14.07 -17.06 9.73
N MET A 153 -14.58 -15.84 9.49
CA MET A 153 -16.01 -15.53 9.60
C MET A 153 -16.85 -16.30 8.58
N GLY A 154 -16.31 -16.51 7.37
CA GLY A 154 -16.91 -17.40 6.37
C GLY A 154 -17.09 -18.83 6.90
N MET A 155 -16.07 -19.38 7.54
CA MET A 155 -16.09 -20.70 8.16
C MET A 155 -17.12 -20.80 9.30
N ILE A 156 -17.23 -19.75 10.15
CA ILE A 156 -18.26 -19.66 11.18
C ILE A 156 -19.66 -19.68 10.54
N GLY A 157 -19.86 -18.91 9.45
CA GLY A 157 -21.11 -18.91 8.70
C GLY A 157 -21.46 -20.27 8.10
N THR A 158 -20.47 -21.02 7.63
CA THR A 158 -20.65 -22.41 7.16
C THR A 158 -21.19 -23.30 8.28
N LEU A 159 -20.59 -23.25 9.46
CA LEU A 159 -21.05 -24.05 10.62
C LEU A 159 -22.46 -23.65 11.04
N ILE A 160 -22.81 -22.37 11.06
CA ILE A 160 -24.16 -21.89 11.35
C ILE A 160 -25.16 -22.44 10.34
N GLY A 161 -24.86 -22.37 9.04
CA GLY A 161 -25.72 -22.92 7.99
C GLY A 161 -25.92 -24.42 8.11
N LEU A 162 -24.86 -25.19 8.41
CA LEU A 162 -24.94 -26.63 8.61
C LEU A 162 -25.76 -26.99 9.85
N ILE A 163 -25.61 -26.28 10.97
CA ILE A 163 -26.41 -26.49 12.19
C ILE A 163 -27.90 -26.23 11.91
N GLN A 164 -28.22 -25.14 11.18
CA GLN A 164 -29.57 -24.83 10.78
C GLN A 164 -30.17 -25.92 9.87
N MET A 165 -29.36 -26.44 8.93
CA MET A 165 -29.77 -27.54 8.07
C MET A 165 -30.10 -28.81 8.86
N LEU A 166 -29.22 -29.20 9.79
CA LEU A 166 -29.40 -30.37 10.63
C LEU A 166 -30.59 -30.23 11.59
N GLY A 167 -30.84 -29.02 12.11
CA GLY A 167 -31.95 -28.74 13.01
C GLY A 167 -33.33 -28.77 12.33
N ASN A 168 -33.37 -28.71 10.97
CA ASN A 168 -34.61 -28.69 10.19
C ASN A 168 -34.68 -29.83 9.17
N MET A 169 -34.06 -30.98 9.43
CA MET A 169 -34.00 -32.11 8.49
C MET A 169 -35.37 -32.71 8.15
N ASP A 170 -36.34 -32.49 9.02
CA ASP A 170 -37.71 -32.98 8.81
C ASP A 170 -38.49 -32.18 7.73
N ASP A 171 -38.02 -30.96 7.39
CA ASP A 171 -38.57 -30.12 6.32
C ASP A 171 -37.59 -30.01 5.13
N PRO A 172 -37.78 -30.76 4.04
CA PRO A 172 -36.91 -30.71 2.86
C PRO A 172 -36.79 -29.32 2.23
N LYS A 173 -37.79 -28.42 2.41
CA LYS A 173 -37.78 -27.08 1.86
C LYS A 173 -36.81 -26.14 2.59
N SER A 174 -36.47 -26.44 3.83
CA SER A 174 -35.54 -25.65 4.66
C SER A 174 -34.07 -25.99 4.40
N ILE A 175 -33.76 -27.17 3.87
CA ILE A 175 -32.40 -27.65 3.61
C ILE A 175 -31.68 -26.76 2.61
N GLY A 176 -32.32 -26.39 1.49
CA GLY A 176 -31.71 -25.57 0.43
C GLY A 176 -31.25 -24.21 0.91
N PRO A 177 -32.09 -23.39 1.56
CA PRO A 177 -31.70 -22.11 2.12
C PRO A 177 -30.56 -22.20 3.14
N ALA A 178 -30.58 -23.17 4.04
CA ALA A 178 -29.52 -23.36 5.04
C ALA A 178 -28.17 -23.74 4.40
N MET A 179 -28.22 -24.62 3.40
CA MET A 179 -27.01 -24.98 2.63
C MET A 179 -26.47 -23.79 1.83
N ALA A 180 -27.35 -22.94 1.28
CA ALA A 180 -26.92 -21.71 0.60
C ALA A 180 -26.17 -20.77 1.54
N VAL A 181 -26.64 -20.58 2.78
CA VAL A 181 -25.92 -19.81 3.81
C VAL A 181 -24.51 -20.38 3.99
N ALA A 182 -24.40 -21.70 4.19
CA ALA A 182 -23.11 -22.35 4.43
C ALA A 182 -22.10 -22.12 3.28
N LEU A 183 -22.52 -22.31 2.03
CA LEU A 183 -21.64 -22.19 0.87
C LEU A 183 -21.30 -20.74 0.55
N LEU A 184 -22.29 -19.84 0.60
CA LEU A 184 -22.11 -18.44 0.25
C LEU A 184 -21.25 -17.68 1.26
N THR A 185 -21.32 -18.00 2.54
CA THR A 185 -20.46 -17.37 3.56
C THR A 185 -18.98 -17.66 3.32
N THR A 186 -18.63 -18.91 2.99
CA THR A 186 -17.25 -19.26 2.62
C THR A 186 -16.80 -18.51 1.37
N MET A 187 -17.64 -18.43 0.35
CA MET A 187 -17.35 -17.69 -0.87
C MET A 187 -17.14 -16.19 -0.60
N TYR A 188 -18.00 -15.55 0.19
CA TYR A 188 -17.85 -14.15 0.56
C TYR A 188 -16.54 -13.88 1.30
N GLY A 189 -16.21 -14.73 2.30
CA GLY A 189 -14.96 -14.62 3.05
C GLY A 189 -13.73 -14.71 2.14
N ALA A 190 -13.74 -15.68 1.21
CA ALA A 190 -12.66 -15.86 0.25
C ALA A 190 -12.51 -14.67 -0.73
N ILE A 191 -13.60 -14.11 -1.23
CA ILE A 191 -13.60 -12.95 -2.12
C ILE A 191 -13.06 -11.72 -1.39
N ILE A 192 -13.57 -11.40 -0.20
CA ILE A 192 -13.12 -10.26 0.60
C ILE A 192 -11.62 -10.35 0.87
N ALA A 193 -11.12 -11.52 1.28
CA ALA A 193 -9.73 -11.73 1.59
C ALA A 193 -8.82 -11.62 0.36
N ASN A 194 -9.08 -12.44 -0.66
CA ASN A 194 -8.11 -12.67 -1.74
C ASN A 194 -8.25 -11.68 -2.90
N VAL A 195 -9.43 -11.07 -3.11
CA VAL A 195 -9.63 -10.11 -4.20
C VAL A 195 -9.45 -8.66 -3.71
N PHE A 196 -9.74 -8.38 -2.43
CA PHE A 196 -9.67 -7.02 -1.90
C PHE A 196 -8.58 -6.84 -0.87
N CYS A 197 -8.69 -7.47 0.30
CA CYS A 197 -7.88 -7.11 1.47
C CYS A 197 -6.40 -7.43 1.30
N ILE A 198 -6.05 -8.64 0.91
CA ILE A 198 -4.65 -9.09 0.78
C ILE A 198 -3.92 -8.31 -0.33
N PRO A 199 -4.48 -8.13 -1.55
CA PRO A 199 -3.83 -7.35 -2.59
C PRO A 199 -3.63 -5.87 -2.21
N ILE A 200 -4.61 -5.25 -1.52
CA ILE A 200 -4.47 -3.87 -1.04
C ILE A 200 -3.34 -3.76 -0.01
N SER A 201 -3.31 -4.65 0.98
CA SER A 201 -2.26 -4.68 2.01
C SER A 201 -0.87 -4.82 1.38
N GLN A 202 -0.69 -5.80 0.47
CA GLN A 202 0.57 -6.03 -0.23
C GLN A 202 0.98 -4.81 -1.07
N LYS A 203 0.04 -4.18 -1.76
CA LYS A 203 0.32 -3.00 -2.58
C LYS A 203 0.76 -1.81 -1.73
N LEU A 204 0.10 -1.58 -0.59
CA LEU A 204 0.48 -0.52 0.34
C LEU A 204 1.87 -0.77 0.91
N THR A 205 2.18 -2.00 1.29
CA THR A 205 3.51 -2.38 1.79
C THR A 205 4.59 -2.17 0.73
N ASN A 206 4.37 -2.64 -0.50
CA ASN A 206 5.34 -2.46 -1.58
C ASN A 206 5.58 -0.97 -1.90
N ARG A 207 4.52 -0.14 -1.90
CA ARG A 207 4.67 1.31 -2.10
C ARG A 207 5.46 1.96 -0.97
N SER A 208 5.21 1.56 0.27
CA SER A 208 5.96 2.05 1.44
C SER A 208 7.45 1.74 1.32
N GLU A 209 7.82 0.55 0.87
CA GLU A 209 9.23 0.18 0.68
C GLU A 209 9.90 0.99 -0.45
N ILE A 210 9.20 1.22 -1.56
CA ILE A 210 9.72 2.06 -2.66
C ILE A 210 9.91 3.51 -2.17
N GLU A 211 8.92 4.07 -1.45
CA GLU A 211 9.00 5.43 -0.91
C GLU A 211 10.15 5.57 0.09
N ALA A 212 10.33 4.58 0.96
CA ALA A 212 11.43 4.56 1.91
C ALA A 212 12.80 4.44 1.22
N ALA A 213 12.91 3.66 0.13
CA ALA A 213 14.12 3.58 -0.68
C ALA A 213 14.44 4.92 -1.36
N ASN A 214 13.43 5.62 -1.89
CA ASN A 214 13.59 6.96 -2.45
C ASN A 214 14.04 7.97 -1.39
N CYS A 215 13.46 7.93 -0.19
CA CYS A 215 13.90 8.78 0.92
C CYS A 215 15.36 8.48 1.34
N ALA A 216 15.74 7.20 1.40
CA ALA A 216 17.12 6.83 1.70
C ALA A 216 18.11 7.33 0.63
N LEU A 217 17.73 7.27 -0.66
CA LEU A 217 18.49 7.86 -1.75
C LEU A 217 18.68 9.38 -1.55
N ILE A 218 17.60 10.08 -1.15
CA ILE A 218 17.67 11.52 -0.86
C ILE A 218 18.63 11.79 0.29
N VAL A 219 18.58 11.02 1.38
CA VAL A 219 19.48 11.18 2.53
C VAL A 219 20.94 11.08 2.09
N GLU A 220 21.30 10.03 1.37
CA GLU A 220 22.67 9.82 0.87
C GLU A 220 23.11 10.98 -0.05
N GLY A 221 22.23 11.42 -0.95
CA GLY A 221 22.52 12.54 -1.84
C GLY A 221 22.72 13.86 -1.10
N ILE A 222 21.88 14.19 -0.13
CA ILE A 222 21.98 15.39 0.69
C ILE A 222 23.27 15.42 1.50
N LEU A 223 23.63 14.31 2.15
CA LEU A 223 24.87 14.21 2.91
C LEU A 223 26.11 14.37 2.01
N PHE A 224 26.04 13.84 0.79
CA PHE A 224 27.11 14.02 -0.19
C PHE A 224 27.22 15.47 -0.67
N ILE A 225 26.10 16.17 -0.89
CA ILE A 225 26.07 17.59 -1.26
C ILE A 225 26.64 18.43 -0.11
N GLN A 226 26.26 18.13 1.13
CA GLN A 226 26.76 18.82 2.32
C GLN A 226 28.29 18.80 2.42
N LYS A 227 28.91 17.68 2.03
CA LYS A 227 30.38 17.53 1.97
C LYS A 227 31.04 18.24 0.80
N GLY A 228 30.29 18.94 -0.04
CA GLY A 228 30.83 19.61 -1.24
C GLY A 228 31.22 18.66 -2.36
N GLY A 229 30.59 17.47 -2.39
CA GLY A 229 30.92 16.40 -3.33
C GLY A 229 30.70 16.78 -4.80
N ASN A 230 31.39 16.08 -5.70
CA ASN A 230 31.29 16.31 -7.14
C ASN A 230 30.02 15.64 -7.69
N ALA A 231 29.24 16.35 -8.51
CA ALA A 231 28.00 15.86 -9.13
C ALA A 231 28.17 14.51 -9.88
N ARG A 232 29.30 14.29 -10.56
CA ARG A 232 29.60 13.03 -11.25
C ARG A 232 29.75 11.85 -10.28
N ILE A 233 30.46 12.08 -9.17
CA ILE A 233 30.64 11.04 -8.13
C ILE A 233 29.30 10.78 -7.43
N LEU A 234 28.48 11.81 -7.25
CA LEU A 234 27.13 11.67 -6.72
C LEU A 234 26.28 10.72 -7.59
N THR A 235 26.34 10.89 -8.92
CA THR A 235 25.64 9.99 -9.85
C THR A 235 26.09 8.55 -9.65
N ASP A 236 27.39 8.29 -9.58
CA ASP A 236 27.96 6.95 -9.40
C ASP A 236 27.54 6.34 -8.05
N LEU A 237 27.43 7.15 -7.00
CA LEU A 237 26.96 6.74 -5.68
C LEU A 237 25.47 6.34 -5.72
N LEU A 238 24.64 7.22 -6.25
CA LEU A 238 23.18 7.05 -6.24
C LEU A 238 22.66 6.01 -7.24
N ILE A 239 23.43 5.71 -8.29
CA ILE A 239 23.06 4.69 -9.28
C ILE A 239 22.90 3.29 -8.67
N SER A 240 23.50 3.04 -7.50
CA SER A 240 23.34 1.78 -6.77
C SER A 240 21.89 1.54 -6.30
N PHE A 241 21.11 2.60 -6.09
CA PHE A 241 19.70 2.54 -5.71
C PHE A 241 18.77 2.20 -6.88
N VAL A 242 19.29 2.25 -8.12
CA VAL A 242 18.50 2.05 -9.34
C VAL A 242 18.69 0.62 -9.86
N PRO A 243 17.60 -0.06 -10.29
CA PRO A 243 17.70 -1.37 -10.92
C PRO A 243 18.63 -1.38 -12.14
N PRO A 244 19.38 -2.47 -12.39
CA PRO A 244 20.40 -2.51 -13.47
C PRO A 244 19.88 -2.13 -14.87
N LYS A 245 18.60 -2.39 -15.16
CA LYS A 245 17.98 -2.06 -16.46
C LYS A 245 17.83 -0.54 -16.68
N GLU A 246 17.65 0.23 -15.62
CA GLU A 246 17.41 1.67 -15.67
C GLU A 246 18.72 2.47 -15.57
N ARG A 247 19.80 1.87 -15.03
CA ARG A 247 21.14 2.51 -14.90
C ARG A 247 21.70 3.02 -16.22
N LYS A 248 21.42 2.32 -17.33
CA LYS A 248 21.93 2.70 -18.66
C LYS A 248 21.46 4.07 -19.15
N ARG A 249 20.31 4.54 -18.65
CA ARG A 249 19.76 5.86 -19.01
C ARG A 249 20.47 7.00 -18.27
N LEU A 250 20.87 6.76 -17.02
CA LEU A 250 21.56 7.74 -16.18
C LEU A 250 23.05 7.90 -16.54
N VAL A 251 23.67 6.87 -17.09
CA VAL A 251 25.10 6.92 -17.52
C VAL A 251 25.24 7.57 -18.91
N ALA A 252 24.17 7.59 -19.71
CA ALA A 252 24.19 8.15 -21.08
C ALA A 252 23.76 9.63 -21.16
N ALA A 253 23.30 10.23 -20.03
CA ALA A 253 22.96 11.64 -19.90
C ALA A 253 24.07 12.41 -19.16
#